data_4e86959c7da38794f99e340150302c5f
#
_entry.id   4e86959c7da38794f99e340150302c5f
#
_cell.length_a   1.000
_cell.length_b   1.000
_cell.length_c   1.000
_cell.angle_alpha   90.00
_cell.angle_beta   90.00
_cell.angle_gamma   90.00
#
_symmetry.space_group_name_H-M   'P 1'
#
loop_
_entity.id
_entity.type
_entity.pdbx_description
1 polymer ?
#
loop_
_entity_poly.entity_id
_entity_poly.type
_entity_poly.pdbx_seq_one_letter_code
_entity_poly.pdbx_strand_id
1 'polypeptide(L)'
;KKNIFISTGGSGGHVGPAKVLCEHLIKEANLTISTDKRGLKYFEKDSYQLEIINTPKLNKIFFYPISLFKVLFLSLKSFFLLKKKEIDIVISTGGYMSLPIVLAARLLKIKIYLIEPNQVIGRANKYFLSFCEKIFCYADYIKNFPKKYDQKIVVIYPLISKKIYNFRRQEKISKKFTILVVGGSQGANIFDKDLRNFIVNI
;
A
#
# COMPACT_ATOMS: atom_id res chain seq x y z
N LYS A 1 -7.66 4.47 22.72
CA LYS A 1 -6.91 4.33 21.46
C LYS A 1 -7.87 4.50 20.29
N LYS A 2 -7.38 5.08 19.17
CA LYS A 2 -8.17 5.16 17.93
C LYS A 2 -8.24 3.81 17.23
N ASN A 3 -9.36 3.56 16.56
CA ASN A 3 -9.55 2.38 15.72
C ASN A 3 -9.15 2.74 14.28
N ILE A 4 -8.06 2.18 13.80
CA ILE A 4 -7.50 2.47 12.46
C ILE A 4 -7.65 1.26 11.56
N PHE A 5 -8.21 1.49 10.38
CA PHE A 5 -8.34 0.48 9.34
C PHE A 5 -7.32 0.73 8.22
N ILE A 6 -6.42 -0.23 7.99
CA ILE A 6 -5.38 -0.15 6.96
C ILE A 6 -5.78 -1.03 5.79
N SER A 7 -6.01 -0.44 4.62
CA SER A 7 -6.37 -1.14 3.40
C SER A 7 -5.20 -1.23 2.44
N THR A 8 -4.78 -2.45 2.14
CA THR A 8 -3.63 -2.75 1.28
C THR A 8 -3.86 -4.02 0.48
N GLY A 9 -2.95 -4.35 -0.43
CA GLY A 9 -2.97 -5.64 -1.12
C GLY A 9 -2.29 -5.60 -2.49
N GLY A 10 -2.39 -6.72 -3.20
CA GLY A 10 -1.77 -6.89 -4.52
C GLY A 10 -0.31 -7.26 -4.43
N SER A 11 0.59 -6.32 -4.69
CA SER A 11 2.03 -6.55 -4.71
C SER A 11 2.72 -6.09 -3.41
N GLY A 12 3.96 -6.54 -3.20
CA GLY A 12 4.79 -6.11 -2.09
C GLY A 12 4.99 -4.59 -2.00
N GLY A 13 4.91 -3.88 -3.14
CA GLY A 13 5.02 -2.42 -3.17
C GLY A 13 3.92 -1.68 -2.39
N HIS A 14 2.71 -2.24 -2.31
CA HIS A 14 1.64 -1.70 -1.48
C HIS A 14 1.64 -2.30 -0.07
N VAL A 15 1.89 -3.61 0.04
CA VAL A 15 1.84 -4.32 1.32
C VAL A 15 3.01 -3.96 2.23
N GLY A 16 4.21 -3.75 1.67
CA GLY A 16 5.40 -3.37 2.44
C GLY A 16 5.20 -2.13 3.30
N PRO A 17 4.84 -0.97 2.73
CA PRO A 17 4.53 0.23 3.50
C PRO A 17 3.43 0.04 4.54
N ALA A 18 2.38 -0.75 4.22
CA ALA A 18 1.31 -1.06 5.17
C ALA A 18 1.82 -1.84 6.38
N LYS A 19 2.66 -2.87 6.17
CA LYS A 19 3.28 -3.64 7.27
C LYS A 19 4.13 -2.78 8.16
N VAL A 20 4.99 -1.96 7.58
CA VAL A 20 5.84 -1.05 8.35
C VAL A 20 5.00 -0.07 9.15
N LEU A 21 3.94 0.47 8.56
CA LEU A 21 3.00 1.34 9.27
C LEU A 21 2.36 0.62 10.47
N CYS A 22 1.94 -0.65 10.29
CA CYS A 22 1.41 -1.45 11.39
C CYS A 22 2.43 -1.63 12.52
N GLU A 23 3.69 -1.92 12.21
CA GLU A 23 4.77 -2.05 13.21
C GLU A 23 4.89 -0.79 14.07
N HIS A 24 4.69 0.39 13.47
CA HIS A 24 4.77 1.67 14.19
C HIS A 24 3.51 1.99 15.00
N LEU A 25 2.33 1.65 14.49
CA LEU A 25 1.05 2.06 15.09
C LEU A 25 0.47 1.06 16.09
N ILE A 26 0.93 -0.19 16.14
CA ILE A 26 0.32 -1.26 16.94
C ILE A 26 0.24 -0.96 18.44
N LYS A 27 1.17 -0.16 18.96
CA LYS A 27 1.15 0.27 20.37
C LYS A 27 0.22 1.46 20.64
N GLU A 28 -0.04 2.26 19.60
CA GLU A 28 -0.76 3.53 19.70
C GLU A 28 -2.25 3.42 19.34
N ALA A 29 -2.61 2.43 18.49
CA ALA A 29 -3.94 2.27 17.94
C ALA A 29 -4.41 0.82 17.94
N ASN A 30 -5.73 0.62 17.83
CA ASN A 30 -6.33 -0.67 17.51
C ASN A 30 -6.35 -0.82 15.99
N LEU A 31 -5.62 -1.81 15.46
CA LEU A 31 -5.44 -1.98 14.03
C LEU A 31 -6.31 -3.09 13.46
N THR A 32 -7.01 -2.80 12.39
CA THR A 32 -7.62 -3.79 11.48
C THR A 32 -7.01 -3.60 10.10
N ILE A 33 -6.63 -4.70 9.44
CA ILE A 33 -5.97 -4.65 8.13
C ILE A 33 -6.83 -5.40 7.13
N SER A 34 -7.08 -4.80 5.96
CA SER A 34 -7.63 -5.56 4.83
C SER A 34 -6.60 -5.79 3.76
N THR A 35 -6.66 -6.99 3.17
CA THR A 35 -5.84 -7.37 2.03
C THR A 35 -6.60 -8.29 1.08
N ASP A 36 -6.07 -8.50 -0.14
CA ASP A 36 -6.57 -9.52 -1.05
C ASP A 36 -5.78 -10.84 -0.89
N LYS A 37 -6.21 -11.91 -1.58
CA LYS A 37 -5.52 -13.21 -1.55
C LYS A 37 -4.05 -13.12 -1.92
N ARG A 38 -3.65 -12.17 -2.80
CA ARG A 38 -2.25 -12.00 -3.21
C ARG A 38 -1.41 -11.33 -2.13
N GLY A 39 -2.00 -10.42 -1.38
CA GLY A 39 -1.35 -9.74 -0.27
C GLY A 39 -1.25 -10.59 0.99
N LEU A 40 -2.13 -11.60 1.14
CA LEU A 40 -2.20 -12.45 2.34
C LEU A 40 -0.85 -13.09 2.68
N LYS A 41 -0.12 -13.62 1.71
CA LYS A 41 1.19 -14.26 1.90
C LYS A 41 2.23 -13.40 2.63
N TYR A 42 2.09 -12.07 2.59
CA TYR A 42 2.99 -11.15 3.28
C TYR A 42 2.68 -11.01 4.77
N PHE A 43 1.49 -11.47 5.22
CA PHE A 43 1.02 -11.39 6.61
C PHE A 43 0.94 -12.75 7.32
N GLU A 44 1.24 -13.87 6.65
CA GLU A 44 1.08 -15.23 7.18
C GLU A 44 1.79 -15.49 8.52
N LYS A 45 2.85 -14.71 8.82
CA LYS A 45 3.62 -14.83 10.07
C LYS A 45 3.24 -13.78 11.12
N ASP A 46 2.25 -12.96 10.83
CA ASP A 46 1.89 -11.83 11.67
C ASP A 46 0.56 -12.08 12.40
N SER A 47 0.46 -11.65 13.65
CA SER A 47 -0.73 -11.81 14.50
C SER A 47 -1.74 -10.65 14.33
N TYR A 48 -1.84 -10.07 13.13
CA TYR A 48 -2.79 -8.99 12.88
C TYR A 48 -4.20 -9.51 12.63
N GLN A 49 -5.20 -8.71 12.99
CA GLN A 49 -6.59 -8.97 12.60
C GLN A 49 -6.77 -8.64 11.12
N LEU A 50 -6.87 -9.69 10.29
CA LEU A 50 -6.93 -9.56 8.83
C LEU A 50 -8.37 -9.75 8.31
N GLU A 51 -8.78 -8.85 7.42
CA GLU A 51 -10.01 -8.94 6.64
C GLU A 51 -9.66 -9.17 5.17
N ILE A 52 -10.17 -10.26 4.58
CA ILE A 52 -9.86 -10.59 3.18
C ILE A 52 -10.94 -9.99 2.27
N ILE A 53 -10.54 -9.03 1.44
CA ILE A 53 -11.40 -8.34 0.49
C ILE A 53 -10.87 -8.52 -0.93
N ASN A 54 -11.50 -9.43 -1.69
CA ASN A 54 -11.11 -9.72 -3.06
C ASN A 54 -11.90 -8.87 -4.05
N THR A 55 -11.40 -7.69 -4.37
CA THR A 55 -12.00 -6.79 -5.34
C THR A 55 -11.69 -7.25 -6.77
N PRO A 56 -12.66 -7.36 -7.67
CA PRO A 56 -12.43 -7.75 -9.06
C PRO A 56 -11.62 -6.69 -9.80
N LYS A 57 -10.77 -7.13 -10.74
CA LYS A 57 -10.06 -6.22 -11.65
C LYS A 57 -11.04 -5.63 -12.65
N LEU A 58 -11.05 -4.30 -12.80
CA LEU A 58 -11.88 -3.58 -13.77
C LEU A 58 -11.22 -3.51 -15.17
N ASN A 59 -10.63 -4.60 -15.66
CA ASN A 59 -9.79 -4.57 -16.86
C ASN A 59 -10.50 -4.97 -18.16
N LYS A 60 -11.71 -5.52 -18.09
CA LYS A 60 -12.42 -6.01 -19.28
C LYS A 60 -13.78 -5.33 -19.42
N ILE A 61 -13.95 -4.57 -20.48
CA ILE A 61 -15.18 -3.81 -20.78
C ILE A 61 -16.44 -4.69 -20.74
N PHE A 62 -16.39 -5.90 -21.26
CA PHE A 62 -17.51 -6.83 -21.27
C PHE A 62 -18.02 -7.27 -19.88
N PHE A 63 -17.15 -7.26 -18.85
CA PHE A 63 -17.49 -7.64 -17.49
C PHE A 63 -17.70 -6.44 -16.54
N TYR A 64 -17.75 -5.23 -17.08
CA TYR A 64 -17.93 -4.01 -16.30
C TYR A 64 -19.17 -4.04 -15.40
N PRO A 65 -20.37 -4.42 -15.89
CA PRO A 65 -21.57 -4.42 -15.02
C PRO A 65 -21.44 -5.40 -13.84
N ILE A 66 -20.94 -6.61 -14.10
CA ILE A 66 -20.76 -7.63 -13.06
C ILE A 66 -19.68 -7.21 -12.06
N SER A 67 -18.59 -6.63 -12.55
CA SER A 67 -17.51 -6.13 -11.69
C SER A 67 -17.95 -4.94 -10.86
N LEU A 68 -18.75 -4.04 -11.42
CA LEU A 68 -19.36 -2.92 -10.72
C LEU A 68 -20.30 -3.40 -9.61
N PHE A 69 -21.19 -4.33 -9.91
CA PHE A 69 -22.08 -4.92 -8.92
C PHE A 69 -21.31 -5.57 -7.76
N LYS A 70 -20.25 -6.33 -8.08
CA LYS A 70 -19.37 -6.92 -7.05
C LYS A 70 -18.68 -5.85 -6.20
N VAL A 71 -18.21 -4.75 -6.80
CA VAL A 71 -17.61 -3.64 -6.06
C VAL A 71 -18.65 -2.98 -5.14
N LEU A 72 -19.85 -2.73 -5.62
CA LEU A 72 -20.94 -2.17 -4.80
C LEU A 72 -21.31 -3.09 -3.63
N PHE A 73 -21.44 -4.39 -3.88
CA PHE A 73 -21.70 -5.38 -2.83
C PHE A 73 -20.58 -5.43 -1.78
N LEU A 74 -19.30 -5.41 -2.23
CA LEU A 74 -18.15 -5.35 -1.33
C LEU A 74 -18.09 -4.03 -0.55
N SER A 75 -18.51 -2.92 -1.18
CA SER A 75 -18.58 -1.61 -0.51
C SER A 75 -19.66 -1.61 0.58
N LEU A 76 -20.79 -2.24 0.34
CA LEU A 76 -21.83 -2.42 1.35
C LEU A 76 -21.36 -3.29 2.52
N LYS A 77 -20.71 -4.42 2.23
CA LYS A 77 -20.06 -5.25 3.27
C LYS A 77 -19.02 -4.44 4.07
N SER A 78 -18.19 -3.66 3.37
CA SER A 78 -17.19 -2.82 4.00
C SER A 78 -17.82 -1.73 4.88
N PHE A 79 -18.96 -1.17 4.48
CA PHE A 79 -19.72 -0.20 5.26
C PHE A 79 -20.11 -0.76 6.63
N PHE A 80 -20.72 -1.95 6.65
CA PHE A 80 -21.10 -2.60 7.92
C PHE A 80 -19.89 -3.02 8.73
N LEU A 81 -18.81 -3.46 8.08
CA LEU A 81 -17.56 -3.81 8.74
C LEU A 81 -16.94 -2.61 9.47
N LEU A 82 -16.78 -1.48 8.76
CA LEU A 82 -16.21 -0.26 9.34
C LEU A 82 -17.07 0.29 10.47
N LYS A 83 -18.41 0.25 10.32
CA LYS A 83 -19.35 0.67 11.35
C LYS A 83 -19.28 -0.24 12.58
N LYS A 84 -19.30 -1.56 12.39
CA LYS A 84 -19.22 -2.55 13.49
C LYS A 84 -17.93 -2.44 14.29
N LYS A 85 -16.82 -2.12 13.62
CA LYS A 85 -15.50 -1.95 14.26
C LYS A 85 -15.24 -0.53 14.76
N GLU A 86 -16.22 0.36 14.67
CA GLU A 86 -16.14 1.75 15.13
C GLU A 86 -14.87 2.45 14.60
N ILE A 87 -14.60 2.33 13.29
CA ILE A 87 -13.37 2.83 12.69
C ILE A 87 -13.37 4.36 12.64
N ASP A 88 -12.32 4.97 13.22
CA ASP A 88 -12.09 6.43 13.23
C ASP A 88 -11.34 6.91 11.98
N ILE A 89 -10.42 6.09 11.49
CA ILE A 89 -9.49 6.46 10.41
C ILE A 89 -9.31 5.28 9.46
N VAL A 90 -9.36 5.55 8.16
CA VAL A 90 -8.96 4.62 7.10
C VAL A 90 -7.67 5.11 6.46
N ILE A 91 -6.68 4.23 6.36
CA ILE A 91 -5.41 4.46 5.65
C ILE A 91 -5.33 3.48 4.48
N SER A 92 -5.14 3.99 3.27
CA SER A 92 -4.96 3.16 2.07
C SER A 92 -3.56 3.34 1.49
N THR A 93 -2.87 2.23 1.24
CA THR A 93 -1.60 2.24 0.51
C THR A 93 -1.80 2.12 -1.01
N GLY A 94 -3.03 2.30 -1.48
CA GLY A 94 -3.38 2.22 -2.88
C GLY A 94 -3.77 0.83 -3.35
N GLY A 95 -3.88 0.69 -4.67
CA GLY A 95 -4.39 -0.51 -5.31
C GLY A 95 -5.93 -0.55 -5.38
N TYR A 96 -6.45 -1.18 -6.44
CA TYR A 96 -7.90 -1.24 -6.68
C TYR A 96 -8.67 -2.03 -5.61
N MET A 97 -7.99 -2.88 -4.84
CA MET A 97 -8.59 -3.65 -3.75
C MET A 97 -9.04 -2.74 -2.58
N SER A 98 -8.48 -1.56 -2.45
CA SER A 98 -8.90 -0.58 -1.44
C SER A 98 -10.22 0.13 -1.81
N LEU A 99 -10.69 0.01 -3.06
CA LEU A 99 -11.87 0.73 -3.54
C LEU A 99 -13.13 0.52 -2.68
N PRO A 100 -13.53 -0.71 -2.32
CA PRO A 100 -14.71 -0.93 -1.47
C PRO A 100 -14.59 -0.25 -0.09
N ILE A 101 -13.41 -0.31 0.52
CA ILE A 101 -13.16 0.30 1.83
C ILE A 101 -13.20 1.83 1.74
N VAL A 102 -12.54 2.42 0.73
CA VAL A 102 -12.51 3.88 0.56
C VAL A 102 -13.91 4.44 0.28
N LEU A 103 -14.71 3.74 -0.55
CA LEU A 103 -16.11 4.13 -0.80
C LEU A 103 -16.95 4.04 0.48
N ALA A 104 -16.85 2.96 1.23
CA ALA A 104 -17.56 2.77 2.49
C ALA A 104 -17.15 3.84 3.53
N ALA A 105 -15.87 4.12 3.67
CA ALA A 105 -15.34 5.16 4.56
C ALA A 105 -15.88 6.55 4.17
N ARG A 106 -15.94 6.85 2.86
CA ARG A 106 -16.52 8.11 2.36
C ARG A 106 -17.99 8.25 2.75
N LEU A 107 -18.79 7.19 2.60
CA LEU A 107 -20.20 7.19 2.99
C LEU A 107 -20.40 7.38 4.49
N LEU A 108 -19.53 6.80 5.31
CA LEU A 108 -19.52 6.94 6.77
C LEU A 108 -18.88 8.25 7.27
N LYS A 109 -18.37 9.10 6.37
CA LYS A 109 -17.62 10.32 6.69
C LYS A 109 -16.39 10.07 7.57
N ILE A 110 -15.80 8.87 7.48
CA ILE A 110 -14.56 8.51 8.17
C ILE A 110 -13.39 9.22 7.47
N LYS A 111 -12.42 9.71 8.23
CA LYS A 111 -11.21 10.34 7.69
C LYS A 111 -10.38 9.33 6.90
N ILE A 112 -10.03 9.69 5.67
CA ILE A 112 -9.27 8.85 4.75
C ILE A 112 -7.91 9.48 4.52
N TYR A 113 -6.86 8.70 4.72
CA TYR A 113 -5.48 9.04 4.40
C TYR A 113 -4.92 8.08 3.36
N LEU A 114 -4.10 8.59 2.44
CA LEU A 114 -3.45 7.79 1.41
C LEU A 114 -1.95 7.75 1.66
N ILE A 115 -1.32 6.67 1.21
CA ILE A 115 0.14 6.55 1.12
C ILE A 115 0.49 6.23 -0.34
N GLU A 116 1.36 7.04 -0.93
CA GLU A 116 1.90 6.81 -2.27
C GLU A 116 3.44 6.71 -2.19
N PRO A 117 3.97 5.50 -2.19
CA PRO A 117 5.41 5.30 -2.09
C PRO A 117 6.17 5.57 -3.39
N ASN A 118 5.45 5.71 -4.50
CA ASN A 118 6.06 5.86 -5.83
C ASN A 118 6.10 7.33 -6.25
N GLN A 119 7.04 7.66 -7.13
CA GLN A 119 7.12 8.98 -7.77
C GLN A 119 6.10 9.19 -8.90
N VAL A 120 5.28 8.19 -9.18
CA VAL A 120 4.15 8.28 -10.11
C VAL A 120 2.89 7.90 -9.37
N ILE A 121 1.89 8.79 -9.38
CA ILE A 121 0.64 8.47 -8.68
C ILE A 121 -0.03 7.23 -9.24
N GLY A 122 -0.35 6.28 -8.36
CA GLY A 122 -1.11 5.09 -8.70
C GLY A 122 -2.55 5.43 -9.11
N ARG A 123 -3.12 4.66 -10.06
CA ARG A 123 -4.47 4.91 -10.59
C ARG A 123 -5.53 4.97 -9.48
N ALA A 124 -5.48 4.04 -8.53
CA ALA A 124 -6.43 4.01 -7.42
C ALA A 124 -6.29 5.26 -6.54
N ASN A 125 -5.07 5.61 -6.11
CA ASN A 125 -4.83 6.80 -5.32
C ASN A 125 -5.28 8.07 -6.04
N LYS A 126 -5.08 8.17 -7.36
CA LYS A 126 -5.56 9.30 -8.16
C LYS A 126 -7.08 9.48 -8.06
N TYR A 127 -7.87 8.40 -8.06
CA TYR A 127 -9.32 8.46 -7.86
C TYR A 127 -9.68 8.81 -6.41
N PHE A 128 -8.90 8.36 -5.45
CA PHE A 128 -9.17 8.58 -4.03
C PHE A 128 -8.81 9.98 -3.54
N LEU A 129 -8.03 10.76 -4.31
CA LEU A 129 -7.64 12.12 -3.94
C LEU A 129 -8.82 13.04 -3.60
N SER A 130 -9.97 12.86 -4.27
CA SER A 130 -11.18 13.63 -3.96
C SER A 130 -11.77 13.33 -2.59
N PHE A 131 -11.49 12.15 -2.05
CA PHE A 131 -12.07 11.64 -0.81
C PHE A 131 -11.12 11.72 0.39
N CYS A 132 -9.81 11.82 0.15
CA CYS A 132 -8.84 11.83 1.23
C CYS A 132 -8.63 13.21 1.85
N GLU A 133 -8.24 13.22 3.12
CA GLU A 133 -7.76 14.41 3.82
C GLU A 133 -6.36 14.79 3.36
N LYS A 134 -5.43 13.84 3.41
CA LYS A 134 -4.02 13.99 3.00
C LYS A 134 -3.53 12.74 2.30
N ILE A 135 -2.47 12.92 1.49
CA ILE A 135 -1.70 11.84 0.89
C ILE A 135 -0.24 11.99 1.29
N PHE A 136 0.30 10.95 1.89
CA PHE A 136 1.69 10.87 2.32
C PHE A 136 2.55 10.31 1.19
N CYS A 137 3.57 11.06 0.79
CA CYS A 137 4.46 10.75 -0.32
C CYS A 137 5.91 10.77 0.13
N TYR A 138 6.77 10.03 -0.58
CA TYR A 138 8.22 10.00 -0.30
C TYR A 138 9.00 11.06 -1.08
N ALA A 139 8.33 11.84 -1.93
CA ALA A 139 8.90 12.94 -2.68
C ALA A 139 7.89 14.10 -2.76
N ASP A 140 8.37 15.29 -2.95
CA ASP A 140 7.59 16.52 -3.15
C ASP A 140 6.97 16.58 -4.56
N TYR A 141 7.65 15.99 -5.54
CA TYR A 141 7.16 15.89 -6.90
C TYR A 141 6.67 14.48 -7.22
N ILE A 142 5.39 14.39 -7.57
CA ILE A 142 4.74 13.15 -8.00
C ILE A 142 4.25 13.30 -9.44
N LYS A 143 4.79 12.50 -10.35
CA LYS A 143 4.41 12.52 -11.76
C LYS A 143 2.92 12.18 -11.94
N ASN A 144 2.26 12.92 -12.82
CA ASN A 144 0.81 12.80 -13.13
C ASN A 144 -0.12 13.16 -11.96
N PHE A 145 0.39 13.81 -10.92
CA PHE A 145 -0.43 14.31 -9.81
C PHE A 145 -1.31 15.46 -10.26
N PRO A 146 -2.62 15.47 -9.97
CA PRO A 146 -3.50 16.58 -10.37
C PRO A 146 -3.27 17.80 -9.48
N LYS A 147 -2.81 18.92 -10.06
CA LYS A 147 -2.46 20.18 -9.38
C LYS A 147 -3.49 20.66 -8.36
N LYS A 148 -4.80 20.47 -8.64
CA LYS A 148 -5.88 20.88 -7.72
C LYS A 148 -5.84 20.20 -6.33
N TYR A 149 -5.01 19.18 -6.14
CA TYR A 149 -4.86 18.45 -4.88
C TYR A 149 -3.47 18.61 -4.26
N ASP A 150 -2.60 19.51 -4.78
CA ASP A 150 -1.24 19.70 -4.28
C ASP A 150 -1.21 19.98 -2.76
N GLN A 151 -2.19 20.75 -2.25
CA GLN A 151 -2.32 21.03 -0.82
C GLN A 151 -2.61 19.79 0.06
N LYS A 152 -2.92 18.66 -0.54
CA LYS A 152 -3.12 17.40 0.18
C LYS A 152 -1.82 16.60 0.36
N ILE A 153 -0.76 16.94 -0.37
CA ILE A 153 0.53 16.26 -0.27
C ILE A 153 1.17 16.57 1.08
N VAL A 154 1.64 15.52 1.72
CA VAL A 154 2.53 15.59 2.88
C VAL A 154 3.75 14.74 2.57
N VAL A 155 4.90 15.38 2.47
CA VAL A 155 6.16 14.67 2.25
C VAL A 155 6.62 14.04 3.56
N ILE A 156 6.91 12.76 3.52
CA ILE A 156 7.44 11.99 4.66
C ILE A 156 8.67 11.21 4.24
N TYR A 157 9.52 10.89 5.19
CA TYR A 157 10.59 9.93 4.95
C TYR A 157 10.02 8.53 4.62
N PRO A 158 10.72 7.73 3.79
CA PRO A 158 10.31 6.36 3.52
C PRO A 158 10.07 5.57 4.80
N LEU A 159 8.95 4.84 4.86
CA LEU A 159 8.62 4.00 5.99
C LEU A 159 9.61 2.83 6.06
N ILE A 160 10.37 2.75 7.14
CA ILE A 160 11.40 1.75 7.37
C ILE A 160 11.01 0.88 8.55
N SER A 161 11.16 -0.45 8.43
CA SER A 161 10.88 -1.40 9.50
C SER A 161 11.75 -1.11 10.74
N LYS A 162 11.15 -1.25 11.93
CA LYS A 162 11.85 -1.09 13.21
C LYS A 162 13.11 -1.95 13.33
N LYS A 163 13.14 -3.10 12.67
CA LYS A 163 14.31 -3.99 12.63
C LYS A 163 15.52 -3.33 11.99
N ILE A 164 15.30 -2.47 10.98
CA ILE A 164 16.38 -1.77 10.28
C ILE A 164 16.95 -0.65 11.14
N TYR A 165 16.10 0.07 11.91
CA TYR A 165 16.59 1.11 12.84
C TYR A 165 17.55 0.55 13.90
N ASN A 166 17.33 -0.70 14.31
CA ASN A 166 18.15 -1.37 15.32
C ASN A 166 19.33 -2.12 14.72
N PHE A 167 19.48 -2.12 13.39
CA PHE A 167 20.56 -2.81 12.72
C PHE A 167 21.86 -2.02 12.87
N ARG A 168 22.78 -2.55 13.67
CA ARG A 168 24.16 -2.04 13.75
C ARG A 168 24.99 -2.73 12.69
N ARG A 169 25.53 -1.96 11.77
CA ARG A 169 26.51 -2.47 10.80
C ARG A 169 27.71 -3.01 11.56
N GLN A 170 28.01 -4.31 11.44
CA GLN A 170 29.31 -4.83 11.78
C GLN A 170 30.27 -4.42 10.65
N GLU A 171 31.21 -3.54 10.95
CA GLU A 171 32.27 -3.16 10.02
C GLU A 171 33.22 -4.34 9.81
N LYS A 172 32.86 -5.26 8.93
CA LYS A 172 33.82 -6.15 8.32
C LYS A 172 34.36 -5.46 7.09
N ILE A 173 35.54 -4.87 7.21
CA ILE A 173 36.28 -4.34 6.05
C ILE A 173 36.67 -5.54 5.20
N SER A 174 35.88 -5.87 4.20
CA SER A 174 36.25 -6.85 3.19
C SER A 174 37.20 -6.19 2.21
N LYS A 175 38.37 -6.80 2.00
CA LYS A 175 39.32 -6.37 0.94
C LYS A 175 38.78 -6.66 -0.48
N LYS A 176 37.65 -7.37 -0.58
CA LYS A 176 37.01 -7.72 -1.86
C LYS A 176 35.97 -6.67 -2.25
N PHE A 177 36.03 -6.21 -3.48
CA PHE A 177 34.97 -5.40 -4.07
C PHE A 177 33.69 -6.25 -4.18
N THR A 178 32.58 -5.73 -3.63
CA THR A 178 31.31 -6.44 -3.61
C THR A 178 30.24 -5.57 -4.27
N ILE A 179 29.61 -6.09 -5.31
CA ILE A 179 28.48 -5.45 -5.98
C ILE A 179 27.19 -6.11 -5.49
N LEU A 180 26.28 -5.31 -4.91
CA LEU A 180 24.92 -5.73 -4.58
C LEU A 180 23.96 -5.25 -5.65
N VAL A 181 23.34 -6.17 -6.36
CA VAL A 181 22.27 -5.87 -7.32
C VAL A 181 20.91 -6.19 -6.72
N VAL A 182 20.02 -5.19 -6.65
CA VAL A 182 18.71 -5.34 -6.03
C VAL A 182 17.62 -5.01 -7.05
N GLY A 183 16.68 -5.93 -7.22
CA GLY A 183 15.50 -5.78 -8.07
C GLY A 183 14.21 -5.79 -7.28
N GLY A 184 13.11 -5.33 -7.90
CA GLY A 184 11.78 -5.41 -7.32
C GLY A 184 11.25 -6.86 -7.27
N SER A 185 10.17 -7.08 -6.49
CA SER A 185 9.59 -8.42 -6.22
C SER A 185 9.06 -9.15 -7.46
N GLN A 186 8.90 -8.48 -8.57
CA GLN A 186 8.41 -9.06 -9.84
C GLN A 186 9.54 -9.37 -10.84
N GLY A 187 10.80 -9.07 -10.47
CA GLY A 187 11.95 -9.19 -11.34
C GLY A 187 11.87 -8.25 -12.56
N ALA A 188 12.95 -7.63 -12.93
CA ALA A 188 13.03 -6.89 -14.18
C ALA A 188 13.89 -7.70 -15.16
N ASN A 189 13.44 -7.88 -16.41
CA ASN A 189 14.16 -8.62 -17.45
C ASN A 189 15.59 -8.09 -17.66
N ILE A 190 15.83 -6.82 -17.36
CA ILE A 190 17.15 -6.20 -17.42
C ILE A 190 18.18 -6.90 -16.50
N PHE A 191 17.75 -7.44 -15.34
CA PHE A 191 18.65 -8.17 -14.44
C PHE A 191 18.98 -9.56 -14.95
N ASP A 192 18.11 -10.15 -15.76
CA ASP A 192 18.24 -11.53 -16.21
C ASP A 192 19.09 -11.64 -17.48
N LYS A 193 18.96 -10.71 -18.41
CA LYS A 193 19.66 -10.75 -19.71
C LYS A 193 20.84 -9.77 -19.80
N ASP A 194 20.58 -8.51 -19.56
CA ASP A 194 21.57 -7.45 -19.88
C ASP A 194 22.64 -7.33 -18.81
N LEU A 195 22.22 -7.31 -17.53
CA LEU A 195 23.18 -7.13 -16.43
C LEU A 195 24.04 -8.39 -16.22
N ARG A 196 23.47 -9.59 -16.39
CA ARG A 196 24.21 -10.84 -16.28
C ARG A 196 25.32 -10.90 -17.32
N ASN A 197 25.02 -10.56 -18.57
CA ASN A 197 26.01 -10.52 -19.64
C ASN A 197 27.10 -9.48 -19.38
N PHE A 198 26.74 -8.32 -18.82
CA PHE A 198 27.69 -7.29 -18.45
C PHE A 198 28.63 -7.74 -17.32
N ILE A 199 28.10 -8.37 -16.25
CA ILE A 199 28.91 -8.80 -15.10
C ILE A 199 29.81 -9.99 -15.46
N VAL A 200 29.41 -10.88 -16.36
CA VAL A 200 30.23 -12.04 -16.79
C VAL A 200 31.42 -11.61 -17.67
N ASN A 201 31.37 -10.40 -18.25
CA ASN A 201 32.40 -9.87 -19.14
C ASN A 201 33.34 -8.84 -18.45
N ILE A 202 33.21 -8.64 -17.14
CA ILE A 202 34.14 -7.88 -16.27
C ILE A 202 35.06 -8.84 -15.53
#